data_957695d322685be25c959e2e4f83c316
#
_entry.id   957695d322685be25c959e2e4f83c316
#
_cell.length_a   1.000
_cell.length_b   1.000
_cell.length_c   1.000
_cell.angle_alpha   90.00
_cell.angle_beta   90.00
_cell.angle_gamma   90.00
#
_symmetry.space_group_name_H-M   'P 1'
#
loop_
_entity.id
_entity.type
_entity.pdbx_description
1 polymer ?
#
loop_
_entity_poly.entity_id
_entity_poly.type
_entity_poly.pdbx_seq_one_letter_code
_entity_poly.pdbx_strand_id
1 'polypeptide(L)'
;MPVCSTCYFPPVGVAQPTESLSLADVGRLLCQAEIADMTFGQDVREITAALRERLQSKGSNWRYCYKALNIIEYLVANGSERCIGEARDMLYDIRALERFQYVDREGKDQGVNIRERSKKIVELLNDNDRIYAERDKARANKNKFRGVEGGGGGS
;
A
#
# COMPACT_ATOMS: atom_id res chain seq x y z
N MET A 1 -2.44 16.72 -11.95
CA MET A 1 -3.47 15.71 -11.64
C MET A 1 -4.00 15.96 -10.25
N PRO A 2 -5.31 15.95 -10.05
CA PRO A 2 -5.83 16.08 -8.71
C PRO A 2 -5.41 14.85 -7.89
N VAL A 3 -4.61 15.07 -6.88
CA VAL A 3 -4.26 14.03 -5.92
C VAL A 3 -5.54 13.72 -5.13
N CYS A 4 -5.96 12.47 -5.13
CA CYS A 4 -7.11 12.05 -4.33
C CYS A 4 -6.89 12.50 -2.88
N SER A 5 -7.81 13.27 -2.32
CA SER A 5 -7.71 13.79 -0.95
C SER A 5 -7.56 12.69 0.11
N THR A 6 -8.00 11.49 -0.21
CA THR A 6 -7.90 10.30 0.64
C THR A 6 -6.52 9.66 0.62
N CYS A 7 -5.73 9.90 -0.43
CA CYS A 7 -4.38 9.34 -0.63
C CYS A 7 -3.27 10.37 -0.47
N TYR A 8 -3.63 11.61 -0.14
CA TYR A 8 -2.64 12.65 0.11
C TYR A 8 -1.72 12.24 1.26
N PHE A 9 -0.43 12.20 0.97
CA PHE A 9 0.63 11.98 1.93
C PHE A 9 1.27 13.33 2.25
N PRO A 10 0.76 14.10 3.22
CA PRO A 10 1.45 15.32 3.63
C PRO A 10 2.78 14.96 4.30
N PRO A 11 3.75 15.84 4.23
CA PRO A 11 5.02 15.66 4.91
C PRO A 11 4.80 15.46 6.41
N VAL A 12 5.69 14.70 7.04
CA VAL A 12 5.65 14.43 8.48
C VAL A 12 5.68 15.76 9.24
N GLY A 13 4.72 15.94 10.14
CA GLY A 13 4.61 17.16 10.95
C GLY A 13 3.41 18.05 10.64
N VAL A 14 2.65 17.77 9.58
CA VAL A 14 1.40 18.49 9.32
C VAL A 14 0.23 17.77 10.00
N ALA A 15 -0.56 18.51 10.79
CA ALA A 15 -1.75 17.97 11.43
C ALA A 15 -2.72 17.41 10.39
N GLN A 16 -3.06 16.12 10.52
CA GLN A 16 -3.98 15.41 9.63
C GLN A 16 -5.42 15.62 10.05
N PRO A 17 -6.34 15.88 9.12
CA PRO A 17 -7.75 15.76 9.44
C PRO A 17 -8.06 14.31 9.81
N THR A 18 -8.73 14.13 10.93
CA THR A 18 -9.20 12.83 11.42
C THR A 18 -10.42 12.42 10.59
N GLU A 19 -10.20 11.85 9.41
CA GLU A 19 -11.30 11.32 8.61
C GLU A 19 -11.57 9.85 8.92
N SER A 20 -12.84 9.55 9.10
CA SER A 20 -13.35 8.23 9.44
C SER A 20 -13.11 7.19 8.34
N LEU A 21 -12.70 6.01 8.74
CA LEU A 21 -12.29 4.89 7.92
C LEU A 21 -13.40 4.23 7.05
N SER A 22 -14.65 4.66 7.12
CA SER A 22 -15.77 3.93 6.51
C SER A 22 -16.00 4.20 5.01
N LEU A 23 -15.61 5.35 4.52
CA LEU A 23 -15.57 5.64 3.06
C LEU A 23 -14.21 5.30 2.43
N ALA A 24 -13.25 4.94 3.29
CA ALA A 24 -11.87 4.70 2.89
C ALA A 24 -11.64 3.35 2.19
N ASP A 25 -12.57 2.39 2.27
CA ASP A 25 -12.30 1.06 1.71
C ASP A 25 -12.51 1.00 0.20
N VAL A 26 -13.52 1.67 -0.32
CA VAL A 26 -13.72 1.78 -1.78
C VAL A 26 -12.77 2.82 -2.37
N GLY A 27 -12.60 3.96 -1.71
CA GLY A 27 -11.61 4.97 -2.08
C GLY A 27 -10.17 4.46 -2.00
N ARG A 28 -9.88 3.53 -1.10
CA ARG A 28 -8.56 2.91 -0.94
C ARG A 28 -8.12 2.09 -2.15
N LEU A 29 -9.02 1.30 -2.76
CA LEU A 29 -8.71 0.50 -3.94
C LEU A 29 -8.47 1.38 -5.17
N LEU A 30 -9.27 2.43 -5.36
CA LEU A 30 -9.10 3.39 -6.44
C LEU A 30 -7.80 4.18 -6.29
N CYS A 31 -7.50 4.67 -5.08
CA CYS A 31 -6.28 5.41 -4.81
C CYS A 31 -5.01 4.56 -4.92
N GLN A 32 -5.06 3.31 -4.53
CA GLN A 32 -3.93 2.38 -4.71
C GLN A 32 -3.68 2.12 -6.20
N ALA A 33 -4.74 2.01 -7.01
CA ALA A 33 -4.63 1.84 -8.45
C ALA A 33 -4.02 3.08 -9.13
N GLU A 34 -4.44 4.28 -8.74
CA GLU A 34 -3.85 5.54 -9.23
C GLU A 34 -2.36 5.64 -8.89
N ILE A 35 -1.99 5.35 -7.65
CA ILE A 35 -0.59 5.33 -7.23
C ILE A 35 0.20 4.28 -8.03
N ALA A 36 -0.37 3.10 -8.24
CA ALA A 36 0.27 2.06 -9.05
C ALA A 36 0.48 2.52 -10.51
N ASP A 37 -0.50 3.19 -11.11
CA ASP A 37 -0.36 3.73 -12.46
C ASP A 37 0.72 4.82 -12.54
N MET A 38 0.86 5.67 -11.54
CA MET A 38 1.94 6.67 -11.45
C MET A 38 3.34 6.04 -11.40
N THR A 39 3.46 4.81 -10.90
CA THR A 39 4.76 4.11 -10.83
C THR A 39 5.33 3.71 -12.19
N PHE A 40 4.53 3.72 -13.26
CA PHE A 40 5.03 3.52 -14.62
C PHE A 40 5.68 4.78 -15.22
N GLY A 41 5.52 5.93 -14.58
CA GLY A 41 6.21 7.18 -14.89
C GLY A 41 7.54 7.33 -14.14
N GLN A 42 7.91 8.57 -13.86
CA GLN A 42 9.17 8.90 -13.17
C GLN A 42 9.03 9.04 -11.64
N ASP A 43 7.83 8.99 -11.13
CA ASP A 43 7.48 9.35 -9.74
C ASP A 43 7.73 8.22 -8.73
N VAL A 44 8.28 7.07 -9.17
CA VAL A 44 8.50 5.89 -8.30
C VAL A 44 9.30 6.25 -7.05
N ARG A 45 10.38 7.02 -7.21
CA ARG A 45 11.26 7.39 -6.10
C ARG A 45 10.58 8.30 -5.08
N GLU A 46 9.76 9.23 -5.55
CA GLU A 46 9.00 10.13 -4.67
C GLU A 46 7.94 9.36 -3.89
N ILE A 47 7.23 8.47 -4.57
CA ILE A 47 6.23 7.60 -3.95
C ILE A 47 6.88 6.72 -2.88
N THR A 48 7.98 6.06 -3.20
CA THR A 48 8.67 5.16 -2.27
C THR A 48 9.33 5.91 -1.12
N ALA A 49 9.84 7.10 -1.33
CA ALA A 49 10.36 7.97 -0.27
C ALA A 49 9.24 8.34 0.72
N ALA A 50 8.06 8.74 0.23
CA ALA A 50 6.91 9.05 1.06
C ALA A 50 6.42 7.81 1.85
N LEU A 51 6.43 6.62 1.22
CA LEU A 51 6.07 5.38 1.90
C LEU A 51 7.07 5.03 3.01
N ARG A 52 8.37 5.17 2.73
CA ARG A 52 9.44 4.92 3.73
C ARG A 52 9.28 5.83 4.95
N GLU A 53 8.99 7.09 4.73
CA GLU A 53 8.71 8.05 5.80
C GLU A 53 7.52 7.61 6.66
N ARG A 54 6.46 7.08 6.03
CA ARG A 54 5.27 6.56 6.71
C ARG A 54 5.54 5.28 7.52
N LEU A 55 6.45 4.44 7.08
CA LEU A 55 6.86 3.24 7.83
C LEU A 55 7.51 3.58 9.18
N GLN A 56 8.07 4.79 9.32
CA GLN A 56 8.67 5.25 10.57
C GLN A 56 7.65 5.79 11.58
N SER A 57 6.37 5.88 11.22
CA SER A 57 5.30 6.31 12.12
C SER A 57 5.11 5.34 13.27
N LYS A 58 5.09 5.86 14.51
CA LYS A 58 5.01 5.07 15.74
C LYS A 58 3.82 5.48 16.61
N GLY A 59 3.51 4.65 17.58
CA GLY A 59 2.49 4.95 18.59
C GLY A 59 1.11 5.18 17.98
N SER A 60 0.44 6.28 18.36
CA SER A 60 -0.89 6.64 17.89
C SER A 60 -1.00 6.80 16.37
N ASN A 61 0.12 7.00 15.70
CA ASN A 61 0.19 7.14 14.23
C ASN A 61 0.33 5.79 13.48
N TRP A 62 0.14 4.68 14.16
CA TRP A 62 0.26 3.33 13.62
C TRP A 62 -0.54 3.09 12.33
N ARG A 63 -1.65 3.82 12.15
CA ARG A 63 -2.50 3.72 10.96
C ARG A 63 -1.79 4.15 9.68
N TYR A 64 -0.90 5.14 9.76
CA TYR A 64 -0.10 5.57 8.60
C TYR A 64 0.88 4.48 8.18
N CYS A 65 1.52 3.86 9.15
CA CYS A 65 2.40 2.72 8.92
C CYS A 65 1.63 1.54 8.29
N TYR A 66 0.46 1.19 8.82
CA TYR A 66 -0.38 0.14 8.27
C TYR A 66 -0.84 0.41 6.84
N LYS A 67 -1.26 1.64 6.55
CA LYS A 67 -1.63 2.07 5.19
C LYS A 67 -0.44 1.98 4.24
N ALA A 68 0.74 2.42 4.66
CA ALA A 68 1.96 2.32 3.85
C ALA A 68 2.29 0.87 3.50
N LEU A 69 2.21 -0.05 4.45
CA LEU A 69 2.41 -1.48 4.20
C LEU A 69 1.40 -2.03 3.17
N ASN A 70 0.12 -1.68 3.28
CA ASN A 70 -0.89 -2.09 2.31
C ASN A 70 -0.60 -1.57 0.90
N ILE A 71 -0.15 -0.32 0.79
CA ILE A 71 0.22 0.28 -0.51
C ILE A 71 1.45 -0.42 -1.08
N ILE A 72 2.47 -0.70 -0.28
CA ILE A 72 3.68 -1.42 -0.73
C ILE A 72 3.30 -2.80 -1.28
N GLU A 73 2.49 -3.58 -0.56
CA GLU A 73 2.01 -4.89 -1.02
C GLU A 73 1.26 -4.77 -2.36
N TYR A 74 0.40 -3.77 -2.48
CA TYR A 74 -0.36 -3.51 -3.71
C TYR A 74 0.56 -3.11 -4.88
N LEU A 75 1.56 -2.24 -4.65
CA LEU A 75 2.51 -1.81 -5.66
C LEU A 75 3.40 -2.95 -6.16
N VAL A 76 3.80 -3.87 -5.29
CA VAL A 76 4.56 -5.06 -5.68
C VAL A 76 3.76 -5.91 -6.66
N ALA A 77 2.44 -6.04 -6.48
CA ALA A 77 1.56 -6.82 -7.35
C ALA A 77 1.11 -6.07 -8.62
N ASN A 78 0.84 -4.77 -8.53
CA ASN A 78 0.17 -3.99 -9.59
C ASN A 78 1.00 -2.85 -10.16
N GLY A 79 2.06 -2.43 -9.48
CA GLY A 79 2.93 -1.34 -9.92
C GLY A 79 3.97 -1.77 -10.96
N SER A 80 4.84 -0.85 -11.33
CA SER A 80 5.96 -1.14 -12.22
C SER A 80 6.98 -2.10 -11.58
N GLU A 81 7.81 -2.74 -12.37
CA GLU A 81 8.86 -3.63 -11.85
C GLU A 81 9.88 -2.89 -10.96
N ARG A 82 10.05 -1.60 -11.17
CA ARG A 82 10.88 -0.74 -10.31
C ARG A 82 10.40 -0.76 -8.84
N CYS A 83 9.09 -0.89 -8.63
CA CYS A 83 8.52 -0.97 -7.27
C CYS A 83 9.05 -2.17 -6.49
N ILE A 84 9.37 -3.27 -7.16
CA ILE A 84 9.93 -4.47 -6.51
C ILE A 84 11.32 -4.16 -5.96
N GLY A 85 12.17 -3.51 -6.75
CA GLY A 85 13.49 -3.06 -6.30
C GLY A 85 13.41 -2.10 -5.13
N GLU A 86 12.61 -1.06 -5.25
CA GLU A 86 12.41 -0.06 -4.20
C GLU A 86 11.81 -0.67 -2.91
N ALA A 87 10.87 -1.63 -3.05
CA ALA A 87 10.33 -2.34 -1.90
C ALA A 87 11.39 -3.19 -1.20
N ARG A 88 12.32 -3.79 -1.94
CA ARG A 88 13.47 -4.52 -1.38
C ARG A 88 14.44 -3.60 -0.66
N ASP A 89 14.65 -2.39 -1.16
CA ASP A 89 15.46 -1.39 -0.48
C ASP A 89 14.85 -0.94 0.85
N MET A 90 13.52 -1.05 0.99
CA MET A 90 12.80 -0.81 2.24
C MET A 90 12.68 -2.05 3.15
N LEU A 91 13.24 -3.19 2.74
CA LEU A 91 13.08 -4.46 3.47
C LEU A 91 13.55 -4.39 4.92
N TYR A 92 14.61 -3.63 5.19
CA TYR A 92 15.11 -3.41 6.54
C TYR A 92 14.07 -2.70 7.42
N ASP A 93 13.47 -1.64 6.90
CA ASP A 93 12.43 -0.87 7.62
C ASP A 93 11.19 -1.72 7.85
N ILE A 94 10.78 -2.52 6.85
CA ILE A 94 9.63 -3.42 6.96
C ILE A 94 9.88 -4.52 8.00
N ARG A 95 11.08 -5.11 8.05
CA ARG A 95 11.45 -6.11 9.06
C ARG A 95 11.45 -5.54 10.48
N ALA A 96 11.85 -4.31 10.64
CA ALA A 96 11.80 -3.65 11.95
C ALA A 96 10.36 -3.59 12.51
N LEU A 97 9.36 -3.52 11.63
CA LEU A 97 7.95 -3.50 12.00
C LEU A 97 7.41 -4.86 12.48
N GLU A 98 8.12 -5.95 12.27
CA GLU A 98 7.75 -7.27 12.84
C GLU A 98 7.79 -7.26 14.39
N ARG A 99 8.44 -6.26 14.98
CA ARG A 99 8.50 -6.03 16.42
C ARG A 99 7.67 -4.82 16.86
N PHE A 100 6.82 -4.29 15.99
CA PHE A 100 6.01 -3.12 16.30
C PHE A 100 5.02 -3.43 17.42
N GLN A 101 4.96 -2.54 18.41
CA GLN A 101 4.07 -2.65 19.57
C GLN A 101 3.32 -1.34 19.77
N TYR A 102 2.02 -1.44 19.84
CA TYR A 102 1.16 -0.33 20.23
C TYR A 102 -0.16 -0.86 20.78
N VAL A 103 -0.49 -0.44 21.97
CA VAL A 103 -1.80 -0.70 22.61
C VAL A 103 -2.53 0.63 22.68
N ASP A 104 -3.77 0.65 22.21
CA ASP A 104 -4.59 1.85 22.25
C ASP A 104 -5.15 2.14 23.67
N ARG A 105 -5.88 3.26 23.79
CA ARG A 105 -6.47 3.66 25.08
C ARG A 105 -7.51 2.69 25.60
N GLU A 106 -8.07 1.85 24.73
CA GLU A 106 -9.06 0.82 25.05
C GLU A 106 -8.41 -0.50 25.47
N GLY A 107 -7.09 -0.58 25.48
CA GLY A 107 -6.33 -1.77 25.82
C GLY A 107 -6.18 -2.77 24.67
N LYS A 108 -6.54 -2.38 23.43
CA LYS A 108 -6.42 -3.25 22.26
C LYS A 108 -5.04 -3.13 21.62
N ASP A 109 -4.39 -4.27 21.38
CA ASP A 109 -3.12 -4.32 20.63
C ASP A 109 -3.34 -4.07 19.14
N GLN A 110 -3.09 -2.85 18.69
CA GLN A 110 -3.15 -2.48 17.28
C GLN A 110 -1.88 -2.85 16.51
N GLY A 111 -0.81 -3.16 17.22
CA GLY A 111 0.46 -3.57 16.62
C GLY A 111 0.40 -4.93 15.94
N VAL A 112 -0.53 -5.81 16.33
CA VAL A 112 -0.68 -7.15 15.73
C VAL A 112 -0.89 -7.08 14.21
N ASN A 113 -1.72 -6.17 13.74
CA ASN A 113 -2.01 -6.00 12.31
C ASN A 113 -0.76 -5.58 11.52
N ILE A 114 0.06 -4.72 12.10
CA ILE A 114 1.32 -4.27 11.49
C ILE A 114 2.33 -5.41 11.46
N ARG A 115 2.49 -6.14 12.55
CA ARG A 115 3.42 -7.28 12.64
C ARG A 115 3.08 -8.37 11.60
N GLU A 116 1.81 -8.74 11.51
CA GLU A 116 1.36 -9.77 10.54
C GLU A 116 1.54 -9.31 9.10
N ARG A 117 1.18 -8.06 8.80
CA ARG A 117 1.32 -7.50 7.46
C ARG A 117 2.79 -7.41 7.06
N SER A 118 3.64 -6.94 7.96
CA SER A 118 5.08 -6.86 7.75
C SER A 118 5.68 -8.23 7.40
N LYS A 119 5.36 -9.28 8.17
CA LYS A 119 5.82 -10.65 7.89
C LYS A 119 5.42 -11.13 6.50
N LYS A 120 4.17 -10.93 6.11
CA LYS A 120 3.67 -11.32 4.77
C LYS A 120 4.43 -10.62 3.65
N ILE A 121 4.72 -9.33 3.80
CA ILE A 121 5.46 -8.57 2.80
C ILE A 121 6.91 -9.02 2.73
N VAL A 122 7.55 -9.28 3.86
CA VAL A 122 8.92 -9.81 3.92
C VAL A 122 9.00 -11.17 3.22
N GLU A 123 8.08 -12.07 3.49
CA GLU A 123 8.00 -13.38 2.82
C GLU A 123 7.80 -13.22 1.30
N LEU A 124 6.91 -12.32 0.89
CA LEU A 124 6.64 -12.04 -0.52
C LEU A 124 7.89 -11.49 -1.22
N LEU A 125 8.59 -10.53 -0.62
CA LEU A 125 9.77 -9.89 -1.23
C LEU A 125 10.99 -10.82 -1.32
N ASN A 126 11.05 -11.86 -0.50
CA ASN A 126 12.13 -12.85 -0.53
C ASN A 126 11.90 -13.94 -1.59
N ASP A 127 10.68 -14.09 -2.10
CA ASP A 127 10.31 -15.12 -3.06
C ASP A 127 9.89 -14.51 -4.40
N ASN A 128 10.77 -14.62 -5.39
CA ASN A 128 10.52 -14.12 -6.75
C ASN A 128 9.32 -14.79 -7.41
N ASP A 129 9.22 -16.11 -7.30
CA ASP A 129 8.15 -16.86 -7.96
C ASP A 129 6.79 -16.45 -7.42
N ARG A 130 6.72 -16.19 -6.13
CA ARG A 130 5.52 -15.68 -5.47
C ARG A 130 5.16 -14.26 -5.91
N ILE A 131 6.16 -13.37 -6.08
CA ILE A 131 5.93 -12.03 -6.64
C ILE A 131 5.31 -12.13 -8.03
N TYR A 132 5.89 -12.94 -8.92
CA TYR A 132 5.36 -13.07 -10.27
C TYR A 132 3.99 -13.73 -10.30
N ALA A 133 3.73 -14.71 -9.46
CA ALA A 133 2.40 -15.33 -9.31
C ALA A 133 1.33 -14.30 -8.85
N GLU A 134 1.66 -13.43 -7.89
CA GLU A 134 0.74 -12.35 -7.47
C GLU A 134 0.53 -11.31 -8.58
N ARG A 135 1.56 -10.98 -9.34
CA ARG A 135 1.45 -10.08 -10.50
C ARG A 135 0.56 -10.66 -11.59
N ASP A 136 0.66 -11.94 -11.88
CA ASP A 136 -0.17 -12.64 -12.86
C ASP A 136 -1.64 -12.68 -12.42
N LYS A 137 -1.90 -12.95 -11.16
CA LYS A 137 -3.26 -12.86 -10.57
C LYS A 137 -3.84 -11.45 -10.69
N ALA A 138 -3.06 -10.43 -10.35
CA ALA A 138 -3.48 -9.04 -10.45
C ALA A 138 -3.80 -8.65 -11.89
N ARG A 139 -2.98 -9.09 -12.85
CA ARG A 139 -3.19 -8.86 -14.28
C ARG A 139 -4.46 -9.56 -14.79
N ALA A 140 -4.69 -10.81 -14.38
CA ALA A 140 -5.89 -11.57 -14.71
C ALA A 140 -7.15 -10.90 -14.17
N ASN A 141 -7.12 -10.39 -12.93
CA ASN A 141 -8.23 -9.65 -12.33
C ASN A 141 -8.52 -8.35 -13.07
N LYS A 142 -7.50 -7.57 -13.44
CA LYS A 142 -7.67 -6.36 -14.26
C LYS A 142 -8.38 -6.67 -15.58
N ASN A 143 -8.03 -7.77 -16.23
CA ASN A 143 -8.63 -8.16 -17.51
C ASN A 143 -10.10 -8.60 -17.36
N LYS A 144 -10.46 -9.26 -16.25
CA LYS A 144 -11.88 -9.61 -15.98
C LYS A 144 -12.77 -8.38 -15.85
N PHE A 145 -12.31 -7.33 -15.17
CA PHE A 145 -13.08 -6.10 -15.00
C PHE A 145 -13.18 -5.29 -16.30
N ARG A 146 -12.16 -5.31 -17.16
CA ARG A 146 -12.23 -4.68 -18.49
C ARG A 146 -13.23 -5.38 -19.45
N GLY A 147 -13.42 -6.69 -19.31
CA GLY A 147 -14.35 -7.46 -20.14
C GLY A 147 -15.83 -7.19 -19.84
N VAL A 148 -16.15 -6.62 -18.68
CA VAL A 148 -17.54 -6.33 -18.27
C VAL A 148 -18.02 -4.98 -18.80
N GLU A 149 -17.14 -4.03 -19.07
CA GLU A 149 -17.51 -2.72 -19.66
C GLU A 149 -17.84 -2.78 -21.15
N GLY A 150 -17.48 -3.85 -21.84
CA GLY A 150 -17.75 -4.03 -23.29
C GLY A 150 -19.02 -4.80 -23.64
N GLY A 151 -19.80 -5.26 -22.67
CA GLY A 151 -20.96 -6.12 -22.87
C GLY A 151 -22.34 -5.46 -22.85
N GLY A 152 -22.43 -4.15 -22.95
CA GLY A 152 -23.67 -3.37 -22.92
C GLY A 152 -24.08 -2.83 -24.27
N GLY A 153 -24.21 -3.68 -25.29
CA GLY A 153 -24.66 -3.29 -26.58
C GLY A 153 -25.38 -4.44 -27.29
N GLY A 154 -26.54 -4.77 -26.82
CA GLY A 154 -27.38 -5.74 -27.48
C GLY A 154 -28.78 -5.21 -27.71
N SER A 155 -29.05 -4.72 -28.86
CA SER A 155 -30.36 -4.45 -29.52
C SER A 155 -31.56 -4.27 -28.62
#